data_5b3b66e481406119ea0f807062fc958e
#
_entry.id   5b3b66e481406119ea0f807062fc958e
#
_cell.length_a   1.000
_cell.length_b   1.000
_cell.length_c   1.000
_cell.angle_alpha   90.00
_cell.angle_beta   90.00
_cell.angle_gamma   90.00
#
_symmetry.space_group_name_H-M   'P 1'
#
loop_
_entity.id
_entity.type
_entity.pdbx_description
1 polymer ?
#
loop_
_entity_poly.entity_id
_entity_poly.type
_entity_poly.pdbx_seq_one_letter_code
_entity_poly.pdbx_strand_id
1 'polypeptide(L)'
;MKKFILICLSFFMFSTSFTVYADEEYKENSWRYENGEPIALQDEISYARSSVNAWSKQDGVIYNSLGDPIPNAISKGIDVSEWQGDIDWNKVKNTDVEFAIIRCGFAGDYTKYDDKKFQRNVSECQRLGIPFGIYLYSYAETVEDAKSEAAHVLRLLNGMQLSYPVFYDLEENNVMATVNKSTIANIAKTFVNTVESKGYSCGIYANLYWFNNFLTDSYFDTVTKWIAQYNTECTYTKPYSIWQATSSGYVNGVQGRVDINIGFDSMKKCGWIKENGSWYYYSNDEQVLTNQWIGNYYVGSDGKMLTSQWIGNCYVDSSGLWQPNKWINNGQWWYRYGDGSYPTGKFDVIGNNVYYFNDSGYMVTGWRLIDNKWYYFNESGAMLKNQWVGNYYVGKDGIMVTNQWVGNYYVDSSGLWQPNKWVNNGQWWYRYGDGSYPIDKFLVIQGTTYYFNSRGYMVIGWQLINGEWFSFNTSGAMAKNRWIGNYYVGSDGKMLKNQWIGNYYVDSNGCWAVSYTHLRAHETDSYL
;
A
#
# COMPACT_ATOMS: atom_id res chain seq x y z
N MET A 1 31.88 -64.59 -0.20
CA MET A 1 30.59 -64.48 0.55
C MET A 1 30.39 -63.02 0.93
N LYS A 2 29.64 -62.24 0.16
CA LYS A 2 29.28 -60.85 0.47
C LYS A 2 27.82 -60.85 0.93
N LYS A 3 27.57 -60.43 2.18
CA LYS A 3 26.23 -60.29 2.75
C LYS A 3 25.63 -58.96 2.22
N PHE A 4 24.52 -59.05 1.51
CA PHE A 4 23.66 -57.91 1.20
C PHE A 4 22.73 -57.65 2.42
N ILE A 5 22.76 -56.42 2.90
CA ILE A 5 21.79 -55.92 3.91
C ILE A 5 20.70 -55.21 3.11
N LEU A 6 19.47 -55.76 3.20
CA LEU A 6 18.25 -55.20 2.63
C LEU A 6 17.67 -54.21 3.63
N ILE A 7 17.69 -52.90 3.30
CA ILE A 7 17.00 -51.86 4.09
C ILE A 7 15.59 -51.70 3.49
N CYS A 8 14.57 -52.18 4.23
CA CYS A 8 13.18 -51.88 3.94
C CYS A 8 12.86 -50.45 4.31
N LEU A 9 12.69 -49.55 3.31
CA LEU A 9 12.03 -48.25 3.49
C LEU A 9 10.51 -48.49 3.44
N SER A 10 9.85 -48.38 4.58
CA SER A 10 8.39 -48.31 4.68
C SER A 10 7.94 -46.90 4.29
N PHE A 11 7.38 -46.77 3.08
CA PHE A 11 6.65 -45.60 2.64
C PHE A 11 5.30 -45.55 3.37
N PHE A 12 5.16 -44.63 4.32
CA PHE A 12 3.85 -44.23 4.84
C PHE A 12 3.17 -43.34 3.78
N MET A 13 2.25 -43.91 3.00
CA MET A 13 1.30 -43.13 2.23
C MET A 13 0.30 -42.48 3.17
N PHE A 14 0.42 -41.20 3.40
CA PHE A 14 -0.69 -40.39 3.91
C PHE A 14 -1.71 -40.27 2.76
N SER A 15 -2.76 -41.06 2.80
CA SER A 15 -3.95 -40.81 1.97
C SER A 15 -4.68 -39.62 2.58
N THR A 16 -4.42 -38.42 2.09
CA THR A 16 -5.33 -37.30 2.28
C THR A 16 -6.58 -37.59 1.46
N SER A 17 -7.63 -38.02 2.14
CA SER A 17 -8.97 -38.07 1.55
C SER A 17 -9.34 -36.60 1.26
N PHE A 18 -9.18 -36.17 0.01
CA PHE A 18 -9.89 -35.01 -0.50
C PHE A 18 -11.35 -35.40 -0.57
N THR A 19 -12.14 -34.98 0.44
CA THR A 19 -13.58 -34.89 0.30
C THR A 19 -13.82 -33.86 -0.80
N VAL A 20 -14.09 -34.34 -2.00
CA VAL A 20 -14.72 -33.53 -3.03
C VAL A 20 -16.13 -33.27 -2.49
N TYR A 21 -16.35 -32.10 -1.90
CA TYR A 21 -17.71 -31.61 -1.71
C TYR A 21 -18.27 -31.48 -3.12
N ALA A 22 -19.30 -32.26 -3.42
CA ALA A 22 -20.13 -32.02 -4.58
C ALA A 22 -20.56 -30.55 -4.48
N ASP A 23 -20.33 -29.78 -5.54
CA ASP A 23 -20.74 -28.39 -5.66
C ASP A 23 -22.28 -28.42 -5.62
N GLU A 24 -22.89 -28.21 -4.44
CA GLU A 24 -24.34 -28.11 -4.35
C GLU A 24 -24.74 -26.89 -5.17
N GLU A 25 -25.46 -27.11 -6.23
CA GLU A 25 -26.01 -26.07 -7.08
C GLU A 25 -27.10 -25.38 -6.29
N TYR A 26 -26.87 -24.13 -5.89
CA TYR A 26 -27.87 -23.32 -5.22
C TYR A 26 -29.09 -23.16 -6.12
N LYS A 27 -30.27 -23.40 -5.60
CA LYS A 27 -31.56 -23.21 -6.27
C LYS A 27 -32.43 -22.27 -5.46
N GLU A 28 -32.96 -21.27 -6.11
CA GLU A 28 -33.90 -20.33 -5.48
C GLU A 28 -35.08 -21.08 -4.88
N ASN A 29 -35.38 -20.88 -3.60
CA ASN A 29 -36.45 -21.50 -2.87
C ASN A 29 -37.08 -20.45 -1.92
N SER A 30 -38.07 -19.72 -2.44
CA SER A 30 -38.65 -18.59 -1.76
C SER A 30 -40.18 -18.61 -1.94
N TRP A 31 -40.83 -17.55 -1.54
CA TRP A 31 -42.26 -17.39 -1.79
C TRP A 31 -42.60 -17.25 -3.28
N ARG A 32 -41.60 -17.03 -4.17
CA ARG A 32 -41.73 -16.95 -5.63
C ARG A 32 -41.21 -18.18 -6.37
N TYR A 33 -40.34 -18.94 -5.74
CA TYR A 33 -39.66 -20.09 -6.37
C TYR A 33 -39.73 -21.33 -5.47
N GLU A 34 -39.93 -22.47 -6.08
CA GLU A 34 -39.75 -23.79 -5.46
C GLU A 34 -38.71 -24.59 -6.26
N ASN A 35 -37.58 -24.88 -5.61
CA ASN A 35 -36.44 -25.59 -6.22
C ASN A 35 -35.91 -24.94 -7.54
N GLY A 36 -35.95 -23.62 -7.62
CA GLY A 36 -35.48 -22.85 -8.78
C GLY A 36 -36.55 -22.65 -9.88
N GLU A 37 -37.76 -23.20 -9.71
CA GLU A 37 -38.87 -23.03 -10.63
C GLU A 37 -39.86 -21.98 -10.11
N PRO A 38 -40.33 -21.04 -10.94
CA PRO A 38 -41.30 -20.02 -10.52
C PRO A 38 -42.62 -20.63 -10.06
N ILE A 39 -43.12 -20.21 -8.89
CA ILE A 39 -44.43 -20.58 -8.39
C ILE A 39 -45.51 -19.70 -9.08
N ALA A 40 -46.55 -20.31 -9.65
CA ALA A 40 -47.70 -19.57 -10.17
C ALA A 40 -48.54 -19.00 -9.01
N LEU A 41 -48.37 -17.72 -8.70
CA LEU A 41 -49.11 -17.05 -7.63
C LEU A 41 -50.55 -16.81 -8.10
N GLN A 42 -51.53 -17.37 -7.37
CA GLN A 42 -52.97 -17.30 -7.74
C GLN A 42 -53.49 -15.87 -7.80
N ASP A 43 -52.93 -14.95 -7.01
CA ASP A 43 -53.40 -13.56 -6.93
C ASP A 43 -53.00 -12.72 -8.16
N GLU A 44 -51.94 -13.06 -8.87
CA GLU A 44 -51.54 -12.37 -10.11
C GLU A 44 -52.50 -12.62 -11.28
N ILE A 45 -53.21 -13.74 -11.29
CA ILE A 45 -54.14 -14.11 -12.36
C ILE A 45 -55.42 -13.26 -12.29
N SER A 46 -55.82 -12.81 -11.10
CA SER A 46 -57.08 -12.03 -10.91
C SER A 46 -56.91 -10.53 -11.20
N TYR A 47 -55.70 -9.98 -11.07
CA TYR A 47 -55.45 -8.54 -11.27
C TYR A 47 -54.99 -8.19 -12.71
N ALA A 48 -54.83 -9.16 -13.60
CA ALA A 48 -54.42 -8.96 -14.99
C ALA A 48 -55.49 -8.24 -15.87
N ARG A 49 -56.55 -7.75 -15.29
CA ARG A 49 -57.50 -6.84 -15.98
C ARG A 49 -56.94 -5.42 -15.87
N SER A 50 -56.05 -5.07 -16.81
CA SER A 50 -55.43 -3.77 -16.91
C SER A 50 -56.44 -2.64 -16.92
N SER A 51 -56.46 -1.78 -15.90
CA SER A 51 -56.93 -0.42 -16.09
C SER A 51 -55.91 0.34 -16.96
N VAL A 52 -56.35 1.38 -17.67
CA VAL A 52 -55.51 2.19 -18.55
C VAL A 52 -54.31 2.81 -17.80
N ASN A 53 -54.39 2.95 -16.47
CA ASN A 53 -53.41 3.58 -15.61
C ASN A 53 -52.66 2.59 -14.67
N ALA A 54 -52.84 1.27 -14.85
CA ALA A 54 -52.28 0.28 -13.96
C ALA A 54 -50.74 0.37 -13.91
N TRP A 55 -50.20 0.38 -12.67
CA TRP A 55 -48.76 0.48 -12.40
C TRP A 55 -48.07 1.56 -13.24
N SER A 56 -48.67 2.75 -13.36
CA SER A 56 -48.17 3.85 -14.15
C SER A 56 -47.97 5.12 -13.33
N LYS A 57 -47.08 6.01 -13.78
CA LYS A 57 -46.97 7.36 -13.25
C LYS A 57 -47.43 8.36 -14.30
N GLN A 58 -48.44 9.18 -13.97
CA GLN A 58 -48.97 10.21 -14.84
C GLN A 58 -49.14 11.50 -14.03
N ASP A 59 -48.68 12.62 -14.55
CA ASP A 59 -48.75 13.94 -13.91
C ASP A 59 -48.25 13.94 -12.44
N GLY A 60 -47.23 13.15 -12.17
CA GLY A 60 -46.60 13.02 -10.84
C GLY A 60 -47.33 12.05 -9.89
N VAL A 61 -48.46 11.50 -10.27
CA VAL A 61 -49.24 10.53 -9.47
C VAL A 61 -48.96 9.11 -9.95
N ILE A 62 -48.74 8.20 -9.01
CA ILE A 62 -48.52 6.76 -9.28
C ILE A 62 -49.81 6.00 -8.97
N TYR A 63 -50.17 5.11 -9.88
CA TYR A 63 -51.43 4.34 -9.84
C TYR A 63 -51.15 2.84 -9.66
N ASN A 64 -51.98 2.16 -8.86
CA ASN A 64 -51.92 0.71 -8.62
C ASN A 64 -52.54 -0.10 -9.80
N SER A 65 -52.66 -1.42 -9.64
CA SER A 65 -53.18 -2.33 -10.66
C SER A 65 -54.66 -2.09 -11.01
N LEU A 66 -55.43 -1.42 -10.16
CA LEU A 66 -56.81 -1.05 -10.39
C LEU A 66 -56.96 0.35 -11.01
N GLY A 67 -55.86 1.13 -11.09
CA GLY A 67 -55.89 2.52 -11.53
C GLY A 67 -56.21 3.50 -10.41
N ASP A 68 -56.12 3.08 -9.14
CA ASP A 68 -56.26 3.97 -8.00
C ASP A 68 -54.93 4.63 -7.65
N PRO A 69 -54.91 5.90 -7.24
CA PRO A 69 -53.70 6.58 -6.85
C PRO A 69 -53.09 5.96 -5.57
N ILE A 70 -51.79 5.73 -5.56
CA ILE A 70 -51.05 5.24 -4.39
C ILE A 70 -50.65 6.43 -3.52
N PRO A 71 -51.19 6.57 -2.30
CA PRO A 71 -50.88 7.71 -1.43
C PRO A 71 -49.41 7.80 -1.09
N ASN A 72 -48.83 9.03 -1.11
CA ASN A 72 -47.44 9.32 -0.76
C ASN A 72 -46.36 8.60 -1.62
N ALA A 73 -46.74 7.94 -2.69
CA ALA A 73 -45.82 7.37 -3.65
C ALA A 73 -45.12 8.49 -4.45
N ILE A 74 -43.78 8.45 -4.54
CA ILE A 74 -43.00 9.51 -5.19
C ILE A 74 -42.27 9.06 -6.45
N SER A 75 -41.89 7.78 -6.54
CA SER A 75 -41.14 7.23 -7.67
C SER A 75 -41.57 5.83 -8.04
N LYS A 76 -41.46 5.51 -9.35
CA LYS A 76 -41.70 4.17 -9.88
C LYS A 76 -40.40 3.59 -10.43
N GLY A 77 -40.09 2.36 -10.05
CA GLY A 77 -38.89 1.64 -10.48
C GLY A 77 -39.16 0.21 -10.90
N ILE A 78 -38.13 -0.46 -11.33
CA ILE A 78 -38.12 -1.89 -11.62
C ILE A 78 -36.98 -2.56 -10.90
N ASP A 79 -37.10 -3.84 -10.59
CA ASP A 79 -35.92 -4.65 -10.29
C ASP A 79 -35.74 -5.72 -11.36
N VAL A 80 -34.45 -6.04 -11.63
CA VAL A 80 -34.07 -6.87 -12.75
C VAL A 80 -32.86 -7.74 -12.45
N SER A 81 -32.80 -8.90 -13.10
CA SER A 81 -31.72 -9.85 -13.04
C SER A 81 -31.44 -10.43 -14.42
N GLU A 82 -30.64 -11.51 -14.50
CA GLU A 82 -30.47 -12.26 -15.74
C GLU A 82 -31.76 -12.85 -16.31
N TRP A 83 -32.79 -13.01 -15.48
CA TRP A 83 -34.08 -13.55 -15.89
C TRP A 83 -34.87 -12.65 -16.86
N GLN A 84 -34.66 -11.34 -16.86
CA GLN A 84 -35.22 -10.41 -17.82
C GLN A 84 -34.47 -10.36 -19.15
N GLY A 85 -33.38 -11.16 -19.30
CA GLY A 85 -32.61 -11.28 -20.54
C GLY A 85 -31.94 -9.97 -20.98
N ASP A 86 -32.00 -9.67 -22.27
CA ASP A 86 -31.41 -8.46 -22.85
C ASP A 86 -32.42 -7.31 -22.88
N ILE A 87 -32.34 -6.42 -21.88
CA ILE A 87 -33.19 -5.24 -21.75
C ILE A 87 -32.75 -4.16 -22.74
N ASP A 88 -33.71 -3.55 -23.44
CA ASP A 88 -33.51 -2.31 -24.23
C ASP A 88 -33.66 -1.09 -23.32
N TRP A 89 -32.57 -0.73 -22.64
CA TRP A 89 -32.57 0.38 -21.68
C TRP A 89 -32.83 1.74 -22.33
N ASN A 90 -32.61 1.92 -23.65
CA ASN A 90 -33.04 3.16 -24.32
C ASN A 90 -34.58 3.28 -24.35
N LYS A 91 -35.27 2.18 -24.51
CA LYS A 91 -36.75 2.19 -24.41
C LYS A 91 -37.24 2.38 -22.98
N VAL A 92 -36.60 1.69 -22.00
CA VAL A 92 -36.93 1.86 -20.57
C VAL A 92 -36.78 3.32 -20.14
N LYS A 93 -35.68 3.99 -20.55
CA LYS A 93 -35.43 5.42 -20.25
C LYS A 93 -36.54 6.36 -20.71
N ASN A 94 -37.29 5.98 -21.73
CA ASN A 94 -38.40 6.76 -22.30
C ASN A 94 -39.78 6.36 -21.72
N THR A 95 -39.79 5.57 -20.66
CA THR A 95 -41.02 5.24 -19.89
C THR A 95 -41.10 6.08 -18.61
N ASP A 96 -42.07 5.74 -17.76
CA ASP A 96 -42.26 6.31 -16.42
C ASP A 96 -41.37 5.64 -15.34
N VAL A 97 -40.43 4.80 -15.72
CA VAL A 97 -39.44 4.19 -14.82
C VAL A 97 -38.37 5.21 -14.44
N GLU A 98 -38.23 5.48 -13.16
CA GLU A 98 -37.35 6.50 -12.61
C GLU A 98 -36.08 5.90 -11.95
N PHE A 99 -36.11 4.61 -11.55
CA PHE A 99 -34.96 3.91 -10.97
C PHE A 99 -34.99 2.41 -11.29
N ALA A 100 -33.87 1.77 -11.07
CA ALA A 100 -33.71 0.32 -11.17
C ALA A 100 -32.98 -0.24 -9.95
N ILE A 101 -33.36 -1.45 -9.49
CA ILE A 101 -32.53 -2.25 -8.56
C ILE A 101 -32.04 -3.49 -9.31
N ILE A 102 -30.75 -3.68 -9.41
CA ILE A 102 -30.13 -4.67 -10.32
C ILE A 102 -29.51 -5.80 -9.50
N ARG A 103 -29.89 -7.06 -9.75
CA ARG A 103 -29.23 -8.19 -9.10
C ARG A 103 -27.77 -8.22 -9.46
N CYS A 104 -26.89 -8.22 -8.45
CA CYS A 104 -25.46 -8.39 -8.69
C CYS A 104 -25.03 -9.87 -8.69
N GLY A 105 -25.75 -10.72 -7.98
CA GLY A 105 -25.50 -12.13 -7.86
C GLY A 105 -26.27 -12.76 -6.71
N PHE A 106 -25.81 -13.92 -6.29
CA PHE A 106 -26.37 -14.68 -5.17
C PHE A 106 -25.24 -15.40 -4.41
N ALA A 107 -25.50 -15.76 -3.14
CA ALA A 107 -24.55 -16.49 -2.30
C ALA A 107 -23.16 -15.85 -2.17
N GLY A 108 -22.18 -16.60 -1.66
CA GLY A 108 -20.84 -16.14 -1.32
C GLY A 108 -19.98 -15.71 -2.51
N ASP A 109 -18.77 -15.20 -2.22
CA ASP A 109 -17.87 -14.55 -3.18
C ASP A 109 -17.18 -15.53 -4.13
N TYR A 110 -17.95 -16.03 -5.09
CA TYR A 110 -17.45 -16.83 -6.22
C TYR A 110 -18.00 -16.28 -7.53
N THR A 111 -17.16 -16.12 -8.54
CA THR A 111 -17.55 -15.56 -9.86
C THR A 111 -18.66 -16.35 -10.57
N LYS A 112 -18.83 -17.64 -10.25
CA LYS A 112 -19.94 -18.46 -10.78
C LYS A 112 -21.32 -18.03 -10.28
N TYR A 113 -21.37 -17.26 -9.20
CA TYR A 113 -22.59 -16.73 -8.60
C TYR A 113 -22.89 -15.28 -9.00
N ASP A 114 -22.04 -14.67 -9.82
CA ASP A 114 -22.31 -13.35 -10.40
C ASP A 114 -23.52 -13.43 -11.34
N ASP A 115 -24.42 -12.47 -11.28
CA ASP A 115 -25.50 -12.38 -12.26
C ASP A 115 -24.94 -12.06 -13.64
N LYS A 116 -25.29 -12.87 -14.64
CA LYS A 116 -24.71 -12.81 -15.99
C LYS A 116 -25.03 -11.51 -16.74
N LYS A 117 -26.06 -10.79 -16.33
CA LYS A 117 -26.47 -9.51 -16.93
C LYS A 117 -26.10 -8.30 -16.11
N PHE A 118 -25.54 -8.48 -14.92
CA PHE A 118 -25.21 -7.39 -13.99
C PHE A 118 -24.38 -6.28 -14.66
N GLN A 119 -23.22 -6.61 -15.18
CA GLN A 119 -22.30 -5.61 -15.77
C GLN A 119 -22.94 -4.86 -16.93
N ARG A 120 -23.71 -5.56 -17.77
CA ARG A 120 -24.44 -4.96 -18.88
C ARG A 120 -25.51 -3.98 -18.38
N ASN A 121 -26.34 -4.41 -17.45
CA ASN A 121 -27.44 -3.60 -16.93
C ASN A 121 -26.93 -2.35 -16.21
N VAL A 122 -25.89 -2.48 -15.39
CA VAL A 122 -25.22 -1.36 -14.72
C VAL A 122 -24.63 -0.38 -15.74
N SER A 123 -23.86 -0.87 -16.72
CA SER A 123 -23.24 -0.02 -17.74
C SER A 123 -24.29 0.80 -18.52
N GLU A 124 -25.41 0.19 -18.84
CA GLU A 124 -26.51 0.86 -19.55
C GLU A 124 -27.22 1.90 -18.67
N CYS A 125 -27.49 1.59 -17.40
CA CYS A 125 -28.05 2.57 -16.46
C CYS A 125 -27.13 3.76 -16.29
N GLN A 126 -25.81 3.53 -16.13
CA GLN A 126 -24.81 4.60 -16.06
C GLN A 126 -24.78 5.45 -17.33
N ARG A 127 -24.73 4.81 -18.50
CA ARG A 127 -24.71 5.49 -19.80
C ARG A 127 -25.91 6.41 -20.00
N LEU A 128 -27.10 5.96 -19.58
CA LEU A 128 -28.36 6.66 -19.78
C LEU A 128 -28.75 7.58 -18.62
N GLY A 129 -27.97 7.58 -17.53
CA GLY A 129 -28.29 8.35 -16.33
C GLY A 129 -29.60 7.89 -15.67
N ILE A 130 -29.86 6.58 -15.64
CA ILE A 130 -30.95 5.96 -14.87
C ILE A 130 -30.41 5.72 -13.47
N PRO A 131 -30.98 6.33 -12.43
CA PRO A 131 -30.61 6.05 -11.04
C PRO A 131 -30.79 4.57 -10.72
N PHE A 132 -29.80 3.96 -10.04
CA PHE A 132 -29.90 2.54 -9.70
C PHE A 132 -29.25 2.19 -8.37
N GLY A 133 -29.75 1.12 -7.77
CA GLY A 133 -29.17 0.35 -6.70
C GLY A 133 -28.91 -1.09 -7.14
N ILE A 134 -28.45 -1.90 -6.23
CA ILE A 134 -28.20 -3.32 -6.51
C ILE A 134 -28.76 -4.21 -5.40
N TYR A 135 -28.95 -5.49 -5.68
CA TYR A 135 -29.26 -6.47 -4.64
C TYR A 135 -28.49 -7.78 -4.82
N LEU A 136 -28.29 -8.47 -3.70
CA LEU A 136 -27.73 -9.82 -3.65
C LEU A 136 -28.74 -10.76 -3.02
N TYR A 137 -29.08 -11.85 -3.70
CA TYR A 137 -29.92 -12.92 -3.17
C TYR A 137 -29.12 -13.77 -2.18
N SER A 138 -29.58 -13.84 -0.93
CA SER A 138 -28.83 -14.48 0.16
C SER A 138 -29.21 -15.95 0.36
N TYR A 139 -28.16 -16.76 0.53
CA TYR A 139 -28.26 -18.13 1.05
C TYR A 139 -27.56 -18.28 2.41
N ALA A 140 -27.22 -17.20 3.09
CA ALA A 140 -26.44 -17.22 4.30
C ALA A 140 -27.16 -17.89 5.46
N GLU A 141 -26.58 -18.95 6.02
CA GLU A 141 -27.00 -19.61 7.25
C GLU A 141 -26.15 -19.21 8.45
N THR A 142 -24.97 -18.61 8.21
CA THR A 142 -24.00 -18.18 9.23
C THR A 142 -23.54 -16.74 9.01
N VAL A 143 -22.92 -16.17 10.04
CA VAL A 143 -22.26 -14.85 9.96
C VAL A 143 -21.09 -14.85 8.97
N GLU A 144 -20.39 -15.96 8.83
CA GLU A 144 -19.29 -16.15 7.89
C GLU A 144 -19.79 -16.13 6.45
N ASP A 145 -20.95 -16.73 6.17
CA ASP A 145 -21.57 -16.66 4.85
C ASP A 145 -21.94 -15.21 4.53
N ALA A 146 -22.53 -14.48 5.48
CA ALA A 146 -22.84 -13.06 5.31
C ALA A 146 -21.61 -12.20 5.01
N LYS A 147 -20.45 -12.49 5.60
CA LYS A 147 -19.19 -11.83 5.27
C LYS A 147 -18.73 -12.13 3.84
N SER A 148 -18.88 -13.39 3.42
CA SER A 148 -18.55 -13.81 2.04
C SER A 148 -19.49 -13.14 1.03
N GLU A 149 -20.80 -13.07 1.33
CA GLU A 149 -21.79 -12.39 0.49
C GLU A 149 -21.55 -10.88 0.43
N ALA A 150 -21.15 -10.24 1.52
CA ALA A 150 -20.73 -8.83 1.51
C ALA A 150 -19.45 -8.61 0.68
N ALA A 151 -18.49 -9.53 0.74
CA ALA A 151 -17.28 -9.49 -0.10
C ALA A 151 -17.64 -9.63 -1.58
N HIS A 152 -18.59 -10.50 -1.93
CA HIS A 152 -19.13 -10.67 -3.28
C HIS A 152 -19.65 -9.33 -3.85
N VAL A 153 -20.51 -8.67 -3.11
CA VAL A 153 -21.04 -7.34 -3.49
C VAL A 153 -19.93 -6.32 -3.66
N LEU A 154 -19.01 -6.23 -2.70
CA LEU A 154 -17.92 -5.25 -2.73
C LEU A 154 -16.94 -5.50 -3.87
N ARG A 155 -16.68 -6.74 -4.23
CA ARG A 155 -15.89 -7.11 -5.41
C ARG A 155 -16.54 -6.60 -6.70
N LEU A 156 -17.85 -6.82 -6.86
CA LEU A 156 -18.59 -6.38 -8.05
C LEU A 156 -18.75 -4.87 -8.13
N LEU A 157 -18.92 -4.22 -6.99
CA LEU A 157 -18.98 -2.75 -6.93
C LEU A 157 -17.64 -2.10 -7.32
N ASN A 158 -16.51 -2.61 -6.84
CA ASN A 158 -15.17 -2.12 -7.16
C ASN A 158 -15.07 -0.59 -7.27
N GLY A 159 -15.67 0.13 -6.30
CA GLY A 159 -15.73 1.59 -6.31
C GLY A 159 -16.84 2.20 -7.17
N MET A 160 -17.75 1.40 -7.73
CA MET A 160 -18.91 1.86 -8.48
C MET A 160 -19.80 2.76 -7.63
N GLN A 161 -20.33 3.81 -8.24
CA GLN A 161 -21.23 4.76 -7.57
C GLN A 161 -22.68 4.33 -7.74
N LEU A 162 -23.43 4.32 -6.65
CA LEU A 162 -24.83 3.96 -6.61
C LEU A 162 -25.69 5.19 -6.26
N SER A 163 -26.89 5.27 -6.83
CA SER A 163 -27.93 6.29 -6.49
C SER A 163 -28.93 5.75 -5.49
N TYR A 164 -29.03 4.45 -5.36
CA TYR A 164 -29.89 3.70 -4.46
C TYR A 164 -29.06 2.71 -3.63
N PRO A 165 -29.58 2.24 -2.49
CA PRO A 165 -28.82 1.32 -1.62
C PRO A 165 -28.43 -0.01 -2.28
N VAL A 166 -27.48 -0.69 -1.65
CA VAL A 166 -27.31 -2.12 -1.76
C VAL A 166 -28.39 -2.79 -0.93
N PHE A 167 -29.17 -3.68 -1.50
CA PHE A 167 -30.17 -4.44 -0.75
C PHE A 167 -29.69 -5.88 -0.53
N TYR A 168 -29.80 -6.31 0.72
CA TYR A 168 -29.59 -7.70 1.10
C TYR A 168 -30.92 -8.42 1.07
N ASP A 169 -31.08 -9.35 0.13
CA ASP A 169 -32.33 -10.03 -0.15
C ASP A 169 -32.46 -11.30 0.68
N LEU A 170 -33.36 -11.26 1.67
CA LEU A 170 -33.58 -12.30 2.66
C LEU A 170 -34.95 -12.94 2.43
N GLU A 171 -35.04 -13.95 1.57
CA GLU A 171 -36.28 -14.65 1.28
C GLU A 171 -36.13 -16.18 1.15
N GLU A 172 -34.91 -16.74 1.31
CA GLU A 172 -34.69 -18.17 1.13
C GLU A 172 -35.38 -19.01 2.20
N ASN A 173 -36.34 -19.85 1.80
CA ASN A 173 -37.14 -20.65 2.71
C ASN A 173 -36.36 -21.68 3.51
N ASN A 174 -35.25 -22.21 2.97
CA ASN A 174 -34.40 -23.15 3.68
C ASN A 174 -33.73 -22.47 4.88
N VAL A 175 -33.24 -21.23 4.72
CA VAL A 175 -32.69 -20.42 5.79
C VAL A 175 -33.77 -20.15 6.86
N MET A 176 -34.99 -19.77 6.43
CA MET A 176 -36.12 -19.56 7.35
C MET A 176 -36.44 -20.80 8.17
N ALA A 177 -36.34 -21.99 7.58
CA ALA A 177 -36.65 -23.26 8.24
C ALA A 177 -35.57 -23.74 9.21
N THR A 178 -34.29 -23.41 8.96
CA THR A 178 -33.14 -23.98 9.66
C THR A 178 -32.48 -23.02 10.64
N VAL A 179 -32.58 -21.70 10.39
CA VAL A 179 -31.85 -20.66 11.13
C VAL A 179 -32.79 -19.90 12.08
N ASN A 180 -32.37 -19.70 13.33
CA ASN A 180 -33.17 -18.94 14.30
C ASN A 180 -33.13 -17.43 14.04
N LYS A 181 -34.13 -16.69 14.51
CA LYS A 181 -34.32 -15.24 14.29
C LYS A 181 -33.13 -14.39 14.75
N SER A 182 -32.48 -14.77 15.85
CA SER A 182 -31.32 -14.03 16.35
C SER A 182 -30.12 -14.19 15.42
N THR A 183 -29.92 -15.38 14.87
CA THR A 183 -28.87 -15.64 13.89
C THR A 183 -29.15 -14.90 12.58
N ILE A 184 -30.39 -14.90 12.10
CA ILE A 184 -30.82 -14.11 10.91
C ILE A 184 -30.52 -12.62 11.14
N ALA A 185 -30.82 -12.08 12.32
CA ALA A 185 -30.50 -10.70 12.65
C ALA A 185 -28.98 -10.43 12.65
N ASN A 186 -28.17 -11.35 13.15
CA ASN A 186 -26.71 -11.21 13.14
C ASN A 186 -26.13 -11.32 11.70
N ILE A 187 -26.66 -12.19 10.88
CA ILE A 187 -26.36 -12.29 9.44
C ILE A 187 -26.62 -10.95 8.76
N ALA A 188 -27.85 -10.42 8.90
CA ALA A 188 -28.23 -9.14 8.31
C ALA A 188 -27.34 -7.99 8.80
N LYS A 189 -27.12 -7.87 10.13
CA LYS A 189 -26.22 -6.86 10.73
C LYS A 189 -24.80 -6.95 10.17
N THR A 190 -24.28 -8.16 10.02
CA THR A 190 -22.92 -8.37 9.51
C THR A 190 -22.77 -7.91 8.07
N PHE A 191 -23.70 -8.30 7.21
CA PHE A 191 -23.70 -7.88 5.81
C PHE A 191 -23.80 -6.35 5.71
N VAL A 192 -24.83 -5.76 6.32
CA VAL A 192 -25.08 -4.31 6.25
C VAL A 192 -23.88 -3.52 6.77
N ASN A 193 -23.39 -3.83 7.98
CA ASN A 193 -22.24 -3.12 8.56
C ASN A 193 -20.98 -3.24 7.70
N THR A 194 -20.75 -4.40 7.06
CA THR A 194 -19.60 -4.62 6.19
C THR A 194 -19.69 -3.74 4.94
N VAL A 195 -20.86 -3.68 4.30
CA VAL A 195 -21.11 -2.86 3.10
C VAL A 195 -21.05 -1.37 3.45
N GLU A 196 -21.67 -0.96 4.55
CA GLU A 196 -21.67 0.45 5.01
C GLU A 196 -20.28 0.93 5.43
N SER A 197 -19.45 0.05 6.00
CA SER A 197 -18.05 0.38 6.34
C SER A 197 -17.21 0.77 5.11
N LYS A 198 -17.67 0.43 3.91
CA LYS A 198 -17.04 0.78 2.63
C LYS A 198 -17.67 1.98 1.95
N GLY A 199 -18.60 2.66 2.64
CA GLY A 199 -19.20 3.90 2.17
C GLY A 199 -20.47 3.74 1.30
N TYR A 200 -21.05 2.55 1.26
CA TYR A 200 -22.31 2.30 0.56
C TYR A 200 -23.47 2.31 1.53
N SER A 201 -24.59 2.91 1.15
CA SER A 201 -25.84 2.71 1.90
C SER A 201 -26.35 1.29 1.68
N CYS A 202 -26.95 0.70 2.74
CA CYS A 202 -27.43 -0.66 2.68
C CYS A 202 -28.84 -0.77 3.26
N GLY A 203 -29.64 -1.66 2.69
CA GLY A 203 -31.00 -1.95 3.14
C GLY A 203 -31.28 -3.45 3.11
N ILE A 204 -32.47 -3.83 3.57
CA ILE A 204 -32.93 -5.20 3.57
C ILE A 204 -34.17 -5.30 2.64
N TYR A 205 -34.14 -6.28 1.73
CA TYR A 205 -35.31 -6.76 1.03
C TYR A 205 -35.81 -8.04 1.67
N ALA A 206 -37.13 -8.12 1.83
CA ALA A 206 -37.85 -9.35 2.17
C ALA A 206 -39.34 -9.19 1.85
N ASN A 207 -40.08 -10.29 1.84
CA ASN A 207 -41.51 -10.23 1.74
C ASN A 207 -42.17 -9.87 3.09
N LEU A 208 -43.48 -9.52 3.04
CA LEU A 208 -44.27 -9.16 4.21
C LEU A 208 -44.21 -10.20 5.33
N TYR A 209 -44.20 -11.51 4.99
CA TYR A 209 -44.17 -12.59 5.96
C TYR A 209 -42.87 -12.63 6.74
N TRP A 210 -41.73 -12.44 6.05
CA TRP A 210 -40.42 -12.35 6.68
C TRP A 210 -40.32 -11.17 7.64
N PHE A 211 -40.73 -9.96 7.21
CA PHE A 211 -40.69 -8.77 8.07
C PHE A 211 -41.60 -8.91 9.31
N ASN A 212 -42.75 -9.55 9.18
CA ASN A 212 -43.66 -9.73 10.32
C ASN A 212 -43.23 -10.86 11.26
N ASN A 213 -42.52 -11.89 10.77
CA ASN A 213 -42.30 -13.10 11.53
C ASN A 213 -40.82 -13.40 11.86
N PHE A 214 -39.85 -12.98 11.04
CA PHE A 214 -38.42 -13.32 11.20
C PHE A 214 -37.56 -12.11 11.44
N LEU A 215 -37.75 -10.99 10.76
CA LEU A 215 -36.98 -9.77 10.87
C LEU A 215 -37.55 -8.87 11.99
N THR A 216 -37.70 -9.44 13.19
CA THR A 216 -38.38 -8.80 14.32
C THR A 216 -37.44 -8.19 15.37
N ASP A 217 -36.12 -8.31 15.21
CA ASP A 217 -35.14 -7.62 16.05
C ASP A 217 -35.25 -6.09 15.86
N SER A 218 -35.06 -5.32 16.94
CA SER A 218 -35.14 -3.86 16.91
C SER A 218 -34.19 -3.19 15.92
N TYR A 219 -33.11 -3.86 15.53
CA TYR A 219 -32.23 -3.43 14.46
C TYR A 219 -33.00 -3.14 13.16
N PHE A 220 -33.94 -3.98 12.81
CA PHE A 220 -34.72 -3.81 11.59
C PHE A 220 -35.70 -2.62 11.63
N ASP A 221 -35.89 -1.99 12.79
CA ASP A 221 -36.67 -0.76 12.85
C ASP A 221 -35.93 0.45 12.25
N THR A 222 -34.61 0.40 12.22
CA THR A 222 -33.74 1.51 11.77
C THR A 222 -33.16 1.34 10.36
N VAL A 223 -33.17 0.12 9.81
CA VAL A 223 -32.59 -0.16 8.50
C VAL A 223 -33.58 0.19 7.38
N THR A 224 -33.08 0.64 6.24
CA THR A 224 -33.85 0.87 5.02
C THR A 224 -34.52 -0.43 4.57
N LYS A 225 -35.84 -0.39 4.30
CA LYS A 225 -36.59 -1.57 3.94
C LYS A 225 -37.16 -1.47 2.52
N TRP A 226 -36.94 -2.54 1.77
CA TRP A 226 -37.62 -2.82 0.51
C TRP A 226 -38.49 -4.05 0.73
N ILE A 227 -39.83 -3.82 0.78
CA ILE A 227 -40.79 -4.85 1.13
C ILE A 227 -41.54 -5.38 -0.09
N ALA A 228 -41.63 -6.69 -0.21
CA ALA A 228 -42.45 -7.33 -1.25
C ALA A 228 -43.79 -7.75 -0.70
N GLN A 229 -44.82 -7.28 -1.35
CA GLN A 229 -46.19 -7.72 -1.19
C GLN A 229 -46.96 -7.47 -2.48
N TYR A 230 -47.32 -8.52 -3.21
CA TYR A 230 -48.07 -8.41 -4.46
C TYR A 230 -49.53 -8.17 -4.15
N ASN A 231 -49.91 -6.89 -4.20
CA ASN A 231 -51.25 -6.43 -3.82
C ASN A 231 -51.51 -5.04 -4.44
N THR A 232 -52.74 -4.52 -4.30
CA THR A 232 -53.11 -3.16 -4.69
C THR A 232 -52.62 -2.10 -3.70
N GLU A 233 -52.29 -2.51 -2.47
CA GLU A 233 -51.73 -1.67 -1.41
C GLU A 233 -50.72 -2.48 -0.55
N CYS A 234 -49.73 -1.80 0.05
CA CYS A 234 -48.88 -2.42 1.03
C CYS A 234 -49.49 -2.33 2.43
N THR A 235 -49.68 -3.49 3.08
CA THR A 235 -50.31 -3.57 4.40
C THR A 235 -49.30 -3.61 5.56
N TYR A 236 -48.01 -3.44 5.29
CA TYR A 236 -46.99 -3.36 6.32
C TYR A 236 -47.10 -2.07 7.12
N THR A 237 -47.13 -2.18 8.45
CA THR A 237 -47.51 -1.06 9.33
C THR A 237 -46.32 -0.24 9.85
N LYS A 238 -45.06 -0.75 9.67
CA LYS A 238 -43.84 -0.02 10.06
C LYS A 238 -43.28 0.75 8.86
N PRO A 239 -42.40 1.74 9.05
CA PRO A 239 -41.79 2.49 7.95
C PRO A 239 -41.02 1.57 6.97
N TYR A 240 -41.17 1.85 5.68
CA TYR A 240 -40.46 1.24 4.57
C TYR A 240 -40.24 2.28 3.46
N SER A 241 -39.23 2.08 2.64
CA SER A 241 -38.81 3.04 1.60
C SER A 241 -39.25 2.61 0.20
N ILE A 242 -39.27 1.31 -0.07
CA ILE A 242 -39.68 0.75 -1.35
C ILE A 242 -40.67 -0.39 -1.10
N TRP A 243 -41.69 -0.44 -1.96
CA TRP A 243 -42.64 -1.55 -2.05
C TRP A 243 -42.55 -2.20 -3.43
N GLN A 244 -42.20 -3.48 -3.49
CA GLN A 244 -42.34 -4.31 -4.68
C GLN A 244 -43.79 -4.79 -4.76
N ALA A 245 -44.50 -4.19 -5.69
CA ALA A 245 -45.97 -4.26 -5.72
C ALA A 245 -46.51 -5.42 -6.57
N THR A 246 -45.73 -5.87 -7.56
CA THR A 246 -46.07 -6.99 -8.45
C THR A 246 -44.83 -7.51 -9.16
N SER A 247 -44.85 -8.80 -9.55
CA SER A 247 -43.89 -9.40 -10.48
C SER A 247 -44.43 -9.50 -11.92
N SER A 248 -45.62 -8.99 -12.14
CA SER A 248 -46.36 -9.13 -13.41
C SER A 248 -46.47 -7.81 -14.19
N GLY A 249 -45.59 -6.84 -13.88
CA GLY A 249 -45.55 -5.57 -14.57
C GLY A 249 -45.11 -5.67 -16.02
N TYR A 250 -45.46 -4.65 -16.81
CA TYR A 250 -45.02 -4.49 -18.19
C TYR A 250 -44.30 -3.15 -18.34
N VAL A 251 -43.07 -3.19 -18.88
CA VAL A 251 -42.29 -1.99 -19.19
C VAL A 251 -41.74 -2.10 -20.59
N ASN A 252 -41.96 -1.08 -21.41
CA ASN A 252 -41.43 -1.06 -22.77
C ASN A 252 -39.90 -1.10 -22.76
N GLY A 253 -39.30 -2.10 -23.42
CA GLY A 253 -37.88 -2.38 -23.42
C GLY A 253 -37.48 -3.61 -22.62
N VAL A 254 -38.33 -4.12 -21.74
CA VAL A 254 -38.15 -5.40 -21.05
C VAL A 254 -38.97 -6.48 -21.76
N GLN A 255 -38.36 -7.63 -22.00
CA GLN A 255 -39.06 -8.78 -22.58
C GLN A 255 -39.80 -9.56 -21.47
N GLY A 256 -41.12 -9.74 -21.64
CA GLY A 256 -41.92 -10.43 -20.65
C GLY A 256 -42.35 -9.56 -19.47
N ARG A 257 -42.46 -10.18 -18.30
CA ARG A 257 -42.89 -9.53 -17.07
C ARG A 257 -41.66 -9.01 -16.30
N VAL A 258 -41.91 -7.96 -15.51
CA VAL A 258 -40.87 -7.36 -14.65
C VAL A 258 -41.50 -6.88 -13.33
N ASP A 259 -40.74 -6.96 -12.27
CA ASP A 259 -41.12 -6.48 -10.96
C ASP A 259 -41.28 -4.95 -10.96
N ILE A 260 -42.42 -4.44 -10.45
CA ILE A 260 -42.67 -3.01 -10.31
C ILE A 260 -42.49 -2.60 -8.85
N ASN A 261 -41.70 -1.56 -8.67
CA ASN A 261 -41.32 -1.00 -7.38
C ASN A 261 -41.86 0.41 -7.22
N ILE A 262 -42.43 0.71 -6.06
CA ILE A 262 -42.97 2.01 -5.69
C ILE A 262 -42.10 2.57 -4.55
N GLY A 263 -41.51 3.73 -4.76
CA GLY A 263 -40.75 4.46 -3.74
C GLY A 263 -41.59 5.49 -3.01
N PHE A 264 -41.49 5.54 -1.68
CA PHE A 264 -42.31 6.39 -0.80
C PHE A 264 -41.52 7.52 -0.14
N ASP A 265 -40.22 7.34 0.06
CA ASP A 265 -39.38 8.35 0.64
C ASP A 265 -38.45 8.96 -0.42
N SER A 266 -38.11 10.25 -0.26
CA SER A 266 -36.78 10.66 -0.68
C SER A 266 -35.83 9.76 0.12
N MET A 267 -35.23 8.76 -0.54
CA MET A 267 -34.28 7.87 0.11
C MET A 267 -33.36 8.71 0.97
N LYS A 268 -33.12 8.28 2.22
CA LYS A 268 -32.14 8.91 3.10
C LYS A 268 -30.89 9.18 2.29
N LYS A 269 -30.55 10.44 2.12
CA LYS A 269 -29.38 10.81 1.34
C LYS A 269 -28.15 10.30 2.09
N CYS A 270 -27.66 9.12 1.73
CA CYS A 270 -26.39 8.59 2.24
C CYS A 270 -25.62 7.92 1.11
N GLY A 271 -24.28 7.92 1.22
CA GLY A 271 -23.42 7.47 0.14
C GLY A 271 -23.27 8.49 -1.00
N TRP A 272 -22.83 8.02 -2.15
CA TRP A 272 -22.63 8.85 -3.33
C TRP A 272 -23.93 9.18 -4.04
N ILE A 273 -24.23 10.47 -4.15
CA ILE A 273 -25.43 10.99 -4.82
C ILE A 273 -25.04 12.04 -5.85
N LYS A 274 -25.58 11.93 -7.07
CA LYS A 274 -25.38 12.90 -8.14
C LYS A 274 -26.47 13.94 -8.13
N GLU A 275 -26.10 15.20 -7.90
CA GLU A 275 -27.02 16.34 -7.91
C GLU A 275 -26.52 17.43 -8.84
N ASN A 276 -27.38 17.97 -9.71
CA ASN A 276 -27.04 19.03 -10.66
C ASN A 276 -25.75 18.76 -11.45
N GLY A 277 -25.53 17.51 -11.85
CA GLY A 277 -24.38 17.08 -12.63
C GLY A 277 -23.11 16.81 -11.83
N SER A 278 -23.07 17.10 -10.52
CA SER A 278 -21.93 16.86 -9.63
C SER A 278 -22.22 15.73 -8.64
N TRP A 279 -21.18 14.97 -8.25
CA TRP A 279 -21.29 13.93 -7.23
C TRP A 279 -20.97 14.50 -5.86
N TYR A 280 -21.78 14.14 -4.85
CA TYR A 280 -21.62 14.44 -3.43
C TYR A 280 -21.64 13.15 -2.64
N TYR A 281 -20.96 13.11 -1.51
CA TYR A 281 -21.06 12.00 -0.58
C TYR A 281 -21.75 12.46 0.70
N TYR A 282 -22.85 11.79 1.03
CA TYR A 282 -23.65 12.04 2.23
C TYR A 282 -23.30 11.02 3.32
N SER A 283 -23.11 11.48 4.55
CA SER A 283 -23.01 10.61 5.73
C SER A 283 -24.35 9.94 6.05
N ASN A 284 -24.35 8.98 6.96
CA ASN A 284 -25.57 8.35 7.46
C ASN A 284 -26.54 9.35 8.14
N ASP A 285 -26.04 10.53 8.54
CA ASP A 285 -26.83 11.64 9.10
C ASP A 285 -27.22 12.67 8.03
N GLU A 286 -27.17 12.30 6.76
CA GLU A 286 -27.51 13.14 5.59
C GLU A 286 -26.66 14.42 5.45
N GLN A 287 -25.48 14.46 6.07
CA GLN A 287 -24.54 15.58 5.94
C GLN A 287 -23.61 15.36 4.76
N VAL A 288 -23.44 16.39 3.93
CA VAL A 288 -22.44 16.36 2.84
C VAL A 288 -21.05 16.36 3.44
N LEU A 289 -20.26 15.35 3.12
CA LEU A 289 -18.86 15.30 3.51
C LEU A 289 -18.02 16.21 2.62
N THR A 290 -17.00 16.85 3.22
CA THR A 290 -16.12 17.81 2.54
C THR A 290 -14.66 17.55 2.87
N ASN A 291 -13.75 17.96 1.97
CA ASN A 291 -12.29 17.96 2.16
C ASN A 291 -11.72 16.60 2.64
N GLN A 292 -12.21 15.50 2.11
CA GLN A 292 -11.73 14.18 2.53
C GLN A 292 -11.83 13.12 1.43
N TRP A 293 -11.06 12.05 1.62
CA TRP A 293 -11.12 10.86 0.80
C TRP A 293 -12.27 9.95 1.22
N ILE A 294 -13.00 9.45 0.24
CA ILE A 294 -14.05 8.44 0.39
C ILE A 294 -13.64 7.25 -0.48
N GLY A 295 -12.97 6.28 0.12
CA GLY A 295 -12.32 5.22 -0.64
C GLY A 295 -11.28 5.80 -1.60
N ASN A 296 -11.45 5.59 -2.89
CA ASN A 296 -10.57 6.09 -3.95
C ASN A 296 -11.03 7.42 -4.60
N TYR A 297 -12.00 8.10 -4.02
CA TYR A 297 -12.54 9.37 -4.52
C TYR A 297 -12.34 10.46 -3.48
N TYR A 298 -12.19 11.70 -3.91
CA TYR A 298 -12.03 12.84 -3.00
C TYR A 298 -13.15 13.86 -3.19
N VAL A 299 -13.72 14.32 -2.09
CA VAL A 299 -14.68 15.44 -2.07
C VAL A 299 -13.99 16.73 -1.63
N GLY A 300 -14.23 17.80 -2.38
CA GLY A 300 -13.64 19.12 -2.13
C GLY A 300 -14.34 19.89 -1.00
N SER A 301 -13.96 21.14 -0.83
CA SER A 301 -14.52 22.04 0.20
C SER A 301 -16.00 22.37 -0.03
N ASP A 302 -16.47 22.28 -1.27
CA ASP A 302 -17.88 22.46 -1.64
C ASP A 302 -18.67 21.14 -1.63
N GLY A 303 -18.08 20.04 -1.17
CA GLY A 303 -18.67 18.71 -1.11
C GLY A 303 -18.68 17.95 -2.43
N LYS A 304 -18.27 18.58 -3.54
CA LYS A 304 -18.25 17.90 -4.84
C LYS A 304 -17.07 16.94 -4.96
N MET A 305 -17.32 15.81 -5.60
CA MET A 305 -16.25 14.91 -6.01
C MET A 305 -15.33 15.61 -7.01
N LEU A 306 -14.04 15.60 -6.73
CA LEU A 306 -13.04 16.19 -7.62
C LEU A 306 -12.68 15.21 -8.75
N THR A 307 -12.43 15.77 -9.94
CA THR A 307 -12.07 15.02 -11.15
C THR A 307 -10.92 15.69 -11.88
N SER A 308 -10.11 14.93 -12.61
CA SER A 308 -9.04 15.42 -13.49
C SER A 308 -8.08 16.41 -12.82
N GLN A 309 -7.70 16.17 -11.56
CA GLN A 309 -6.80 17.09 -10.84
C GLN A 309 -5.98 16.40 -9.74
N TRP A 310 -4.96 17.13 -9.28
CA TRP A 310 -4.10 16.72 -8.17
C TRP A 310 -4.67 17.17 -6.82
N ILE A 311 -4.61 16.27 -5.83
CA ILE A 311 -4.94 16.50 -4.42
C ILE A 311 -3.69 16.12 -3.63
N GLY A 312 -2.85 17.11 -3.35
CA GLY A 312 -1.50 16.85 -2.84
C GLY A 312 -0.69 16.00 -3.84
N ASN A 313 -0.26 14.81 -3.42
CA ASN A 313 0.48 13.87 -4.28
C ASN A 313 -0.39 12.80 -4.94
N CYS A 314 -1.70 12.90 -4.84
CA CYS A 314 -2.67 11.97 -5.39
C CYS A 314 -3.40 12.58 -6.57
N TYR A 315 -3.42 11.92 -7.72
CA TYR A 315 -4.20 12.36 -8.88
C TYR A 315 -5.51 11.60 -8.98
N VAL A 316 -6.61 12.31 -9.23
CA VAL A 316 -7.90 11.72 -9.59
C VAL A 316 -8.19 11.96 -11.07
N ASP A 317 -8.61 10.93 -11.78
CA ASP A 317 -8.90 11.00 -13.21
C ASP A 317 -10.26 11.67 -13.53
N SER A 318 -10.68 11.64 -14.78
CA SER A 318 -11.95 12.23 -15.23
C SER A 318 -13.19 11.59 -14.61
N SER A 319 -13.09 10.39 -14.08
CA SER A 319 -14.15 9.71 -13.32
C SER A 319 -14.10 10.00 -11.82
N GLY A 320 -13.10 10.73 -11.35
CA GLY A 320 -12.82 10.98 -9.94
C GLY A 320 -12.00 9.90 -9.26
N LEU A 321 -11.66 8.81 -9.95
CA LEU A 321 -10.93 7.69 -9.37
C LEU A 321 -9.45 8.03 -9.17
N TRP A 322 -8.93 7.78 -7.96
CA TRP A 322 -7.52 7.92 -7.66
C TRP A 322 -6.65 7.05 -8.55
N GLN A 323 -5.67 7.66 -9.19
CA GLN A 323 -4.67 7.00 -10.02
C GLN A 323 -3.32 7.01 -9.30
N PRO A 324 -2.80 5.84 -8.89
CA PRO A 324 -1.50 5.78 -8.23
C PRO A 324 -0.35 6.05 -9.18
N ASN A 325 0.66 6.75 -8.66
CA ASN A 325 1.96 6.81 -9.32
C ASN A 325 2.60 5.43 -9.29
N LYS A 326 3.32 5.05 -10.34
CA LYS A 326 3.93 3.71 -10.41
C LYS A 326 5.21 3.65 -11.24
N TRP A 327 6.10 2.74 -10.85
CA TRP A 327 7.24 2.33 -11.65
C TRP A 327 6.79 1.38 -12.76
N ILE A 328 7.32 1.58 -13.97
CA ILE A 328 7.07 0.75 -15.14
C ILE A 328 8.40 0.34 -15.76
N ASN A 329 8.51 -0.92 -16.19
CA ASN A 329 9.66 -1.45 -16.93
C ASN A 329 9.19 -2.00 -18.27
N ASN A 330 9.69 -1.41 -19.34
CA ASN A 330 9.47 -1.85 -20.73
C ASN A 330 10.83 -2.15 -21.43
N GLY A 331 11.79 -2.69 -20.66
CA GLY A 331 13.19 -2.85 -21.03
C GLY A 331 14.07 -1.81 -20.37
N GLN A 332 13.51 -0.67 -19.98
CA GLN A 332 14.11 0.37 -19.14
C GLN A 332 13.11 0.84 -18.10
N TRP A 333 13.57 1.22 -16.91
CA TRP A 333 12.71 1.72 -15.86
C TRP A 333 12.34 3.19 -16.09
N TRP A 334 11.06 3.54 -15.91
CA TRP A 334 10.53 4.89 -15.88
C TRP A 334 9.43 5.03 -14.84
N TYR A 335 9.09 6.25 -14.46
CA TYR A 335 8.10 6.52 -13.43
C TYR A 335 6.92 7.27 -14.02
N ARG A 336 5.73 6.69 -13.92
CA ARG A 336 4.48 7.29 -14.40
C ARG A 336 3.73 7.90 -13.24
N TYR A 337 3.38 9.16 -13.35
CA TYR A 337 2.45 9.81 -12.45
C TYR A 337 1.01 9.39 -12.73
N GLY A 338 0.09 9.66 -11.76
CA GLY A 338 -1.32 9.30 -11.86
C GLY A 338 -2.02 9.93 -13.07
N ASP A 339 -1.66 11.15 -13.44
CA ASP A 339 -2.18 11.88 -14.62
C ASP A 339 -1.65 11.35 -15.96
N GLY A 340 -0.78 10.36 -15.92
CA GLY A 340 -0.17 9.77 -17.11
C GLY A 340 1.14 10.41 -17.55
N SER A 341 1.51 11.57 -16.99
CA SER A 341 2.80 12.24 -17.26
C SER A 341 3.97 11.48 -16.61
N TYR A 342 5.20 11.86 -16.95
CA TYR A 342 6.42 11.25 -16.42
C TYR A 342 7.57 12.28 -16.41
N PRO A 343 8.58 12.13 -15.54
CA PRO A 343 9.71 13.04 -15.46
C PRO A 343 10.64 12.86 -16.66
N THR A 344 11.10 13.97 -17.25
CA THR A 344 12.09 14.00 -18.34
C THR A 344 13.16 15.05 -18.06
N GLY A 345 14.42 14.73 -18.30
CA GLY A 345 15.56 15.63 -18.14
C GLY A 345 15.70 16.24 -16.75
N LYS A 346 15.26 15.56 -15.68
CA LYS A 346 15.22 16.15 -14.33
C LYS A 346 15.47 15.16 -13.21
N PHE A 347 15.87 15.72 -12.06
CA PHE A 347 15.82 15.00 -10.79
C PHE A 347 14.37 14.93 -10.26
N ASP A 348 14.06 13.81 -9.63
CA ASP A 348 12.79 13.64 -8.93
C ASP A 348 12.96 12.87 -7.63
N VAL A 349 12.13 13.19 -6.63
CA VAL A 349 12.14 12.53 -5.33
C VAL A 349 10.98 11.55 -5.28
N ILE A 350 11.31 10.26 -5.24
CA ILE A 350 10.31 9.20 -5.20
C ILE A 350 10.55 8.38 -3.93
N GLY A 351 9.60 8.44 -3.01
CA GLY A 351 9.79 7.95 -1.66
C GLY A 351 10.90 8.73 -0.94
N ASN A 352 11.90 8.03 -0.42
CA ASN A 352 13.03 8.64 0.29
C ASN A 352 14.28 8.81 -0.58
N ASN A 353 14.20 8.49 -1.88
CA ASN A 353 15.34 8.49 -2.78
C ASN A 353 15.22 9.56 -3.86
N VAL A 354 16.35 10.06 -4.33
CA VAL A 354 16.44 10.95 -5.48
C VAL A 354 16.83 10.12 -6.69
N TYR A 355 16.11 10.32 -7.78
CA TYR A 355 16.37 9.69 -9.07
C TYR A 355 16.63 10.78 -10.12
N TYR A 356 17.25 10.42 -11.22
CA TYR A 356 17.33 11.26 -12.40
C TYR A 356 16.74 10.52 -13.59
N PHE A 357 15.93 11.22 -14.37
CA PHE A 357 15.35 10.70 -15.59
C PHE A 357 15.93 11.45 -16.77
N ASN A 358 16.38 10.72 -17.79
CA ASN A 358 16.92 11.33 -19.01
C ASN A 358 15.82 12.04 -19.83
N ASP A 359 16.19 12.67 -20.94
CA ASP A 359 15.24 13.41 -21.80
C ASP A 359 14.14 12.52 -22.41
N SER A 360 14.38 11.22 -22.49
CA SER A 360 13.38 10.24 -22.92
C SER A 360 12.51 9.70 -21.77
N GLY A 361 12.71 10.17 -20.53
CA GLY A 361 11.95 9.78 -19.35
C GLY A 361 12.39 8.48 -18.68
N TYR A 362 13.52 7.91 -19.08
CA TYR A 362 14.04 6.70 -18.46
C TYR A 362 14.97 6.99 -17.27
N MET A 363 14.81 6.23 -16.21
CA MET A 363 15.65 6.26 -15.03
C MET A 363 17.10 5.90 -15.39
N VAL A 364 18.05 6.68 -14.89
CA VAL A 364 19.47 6.42 -15.12
C VAL A 364 20.11 5.66 -13.97
N THR A 365 21.19 4.95 -14.26
CA THR A 365 22.05 4.24 -13.30
C THR A 365 23.52 4.51 -13.58
N GLY A 366 24.41 4.26 -12.62
CA GLY A 366 25.84 4.50 -12.75
C GLY A 366 26.21 5.98 -12.72
N TRP A 367 27.41 6.29 -13.18
CA TRP A 367 27.91 7.66 -13.28
C TRP A 367 27.21 8.45 -14.38
N ARG A 368 26.76 9.67 -14.04
CA ARG A 368 26.13 10.60 -14.98
C ARG A 368 26.64 12.02 -14.81
N LEU A 369 26.97 12.65 -15.92
CA LEU A 369 27.30 14.06 -15.98
C LEU A 369 26.01 14.85 -16.27
N ILE A 370 25.58 15.66 -15.31
CA ILE A 370 24.34 16.46 -15.36
C ILE A 370 24.75 17.88 -14.97
N ASP A 371 24.48 18.87 -15.80
CA ASP A 371 24.82 20.28 -15.60
C ASP A 371 26.29 20.48 -15.18
N ASN A 372 27.22 19.82 -15.89
CA ASN A 372 28.66 19.81 -15.62
C ASN A 372 29.08 19.28 -14.22
N LYS A 373 28.23 18.50 -13.56
CA LYS A 373 28.49 17.85 -12.28
C LYS A 373 28.30 16.34 -12.40
N TRP A 374 29.21 15.58 -11.83
CA TRP A 374 29.10 14.14 -11.80
C TRP A 374 28.29 13.66 -10.60
N TYR A 375 27.31 12.78 -10.88
CA TYR A 375 26.48 12.08 -9.90
C TYR A 375 26.59 10.58 -10.09
N TYR A 376 26.34 9.82 -9.04
CA TYR A 376 26.25 8.37 -9.16
C TYR A 376 24.91 7.85 -8.68
N PHE A 377 24.31 7.02 -9.50
CA PHE A 377 23.04 6.34 -9.23
C PHE A 377 23.31 4.83 -9.12
N ASN A 378 22.82 4.19 -8.06
CA ASN A 378 22.99 2.76 -7.86
C ASN A 378 22.18 1.94 -8.89
N GLU A 379 22.22 0.61 -8.78
CA GLU A 379 21.50 -0.29 -9.71
C GLU A 379 19.98 -0.10 -9.66
N SER A 380 19.40 0.34 -8.54
CA SER A 380 18.00 0.70 -8.41
C SER A 380 17.68 2.13 -8.85
N GLY A 381 18.66 2.89 -9.37
CA GLY A 381 18.53 4.26 -9.82
C GLY A 381 18.57 5.32 -8.72
N ALA A 382 18.73 4.94 -7.46
CA ALA A 382 18.82 5.89 -6.35
C ALA A 382 20.18 6.61 -6.33
N MET A 383 20.14 7.95 -6.24
CA MET A 383 21.34 8.79 -6.16
C MET A 383 22.06 8.56 -4.84
N LEU A 384 23.35 8.27 -4.91
CA LEU A 384 24.18 8.09 -3.72
C LEU A 384 24.67 9.44 -3.18
N LYS A 385 24.82 9.51 -1.85
CA LYS A 385 25.30 10.69 -1.10
C LYS A 385 26.23 10.28 0.04
N ASN A 386 27.18 11.15 0.37
CA ASN A 386 28.12 10.98 1.50
C ASN A 386 28.82 9.63 1.52
N GLN A 387 29.24 9.10 0.38
CA GLN A 387 29.92 7.80 0.33
C GLN A 387 30.88 7.64 -0.84
N TRP A 388 31.76 6.64 -0.71
CA TRP A 388 32.68 6.24 -1.75
C TRP A 388 31.99 5.35 -2.79
N VAL A 389 32.33 5.58 -4.04
CA VAL A 389 31.95 4.77 -5.20
C VAL A 389 33.23 4.37 -5.92
N GLY A 390 33.76 3.21 -5.59
CA GLY A 390 35.12 2.84 -6.00
C GLY A 390 36.13 3.85 -5.44
N ASN A 391 36.90 4.48 -6.33
CA ASN A 391 37.93 5.48 -5.97
C ASN A 391 37.41 6.94 -6.02
N TYR A 392 36.14 7.16 -6.13
CA TYR A 392 35.51 8.48 -6.18
C TYR A 392 34.58 8.68 -4.97
N TYR A 393 34.41 9.90 -4.52
CA TYR A 393 33.53 10.21 -3.41
C TYR A 393 32.41 11.14 -3.87
N VAL A 394 31.17 10.81 -3.52
CA VAL A 394 30.01 11.69 -3.71
C VAL A 394 29.65 12.36 -2.38
N GLY A 395 29.49 13.68 -2.42
CA GLY A 395 29.21 14.52 -1.26
C GLY A 395 27.75 14.46 -0.79
N LYS A 396 27.40 15.35 0.13
CA LYS A 396 26.04 15.44 0.74
C LYS A 396 24.93 15.76 -0.27
N ASP A 397 25.28 16.44 -1.34
CA ASP A 397 24.39 16.84 -2.44
C ASP A 397 24.38 15.82 -3.60
N GLY A 398 25.13 14.71 -3.46
CA GLY A 398 25.29 13.68 -4.48
C GLY A 398 26.32 14.00 -5.55
N ILE A 399 26.96 15.18 -5.51
CA ILE A 399 27.97 15.61 -6.49
C ILE A 399 29.31 14.93 -6.17
N MET A 400 30.01 14.47 -7.20
CA MET A 400 31.38 13.97 -7.07
C MET A 400 32.31 15.08 -6.58
N VAL A 401 33.04 14.75 -5.54
CA VAL A 401 33.99 15.67 -4.91
C VAL A 401 35.32 15.66 -5.69
N THR A 402 35.94 16.85 -5.87
CA THR A 402 37.21 17.03 -6.55
C THR A 402 38.12 17.99 -5.79
N ASN A 403 39.46 17.84 -5.97
CA ASN A 403 40.49 18.71 -5.42
C ASN A 403 40.41 18.95 -3.91
N GLN A 404 40.04 17.96 -3.10
CA GLN A 404 39.95 18.14 -1.65
C GLN A 404 40.12 16.86 -0.84
N TRP A 405 40.30 17.04 0.47
CA TRP A 405 40.33 15.96 1.42
C TRP A 405 38.92 15.53 1.85
N VAL A 406 38.74 14.22 1.85
CA VAL A 406 37.54 13.56 2.40
C VAL A 406 38.04 12.70 3.58
N GLY A 407 37.98 13.25 4.77
CA GLY A 407 38.65 12.66 5.93
C GLY A 407 40.18 12.57 5.68
N ASN A 408 40.72 11.37 5.70
CA ASN A 408 42.16 11.09 5.45
C ASN A 408 42.48 10.77 3.99
N TYR A 409 41.53 10.94 3.08
CA TYR A 409 41.68 10.56 1.68
C TYR A 409 41.59 11.81 0.80
N TYR A 410 42.59 12.05 -0.03
CA TYR A 410 42.56 13.15 -1.00
C TYR A 410 42.04 12.67 -2.34
N VAL A 411 41.11 13.44 -2.93
CA VAL A 411 40.66 13.27 -4.31
C VAL A 411 41.17 14.42 -5.17
N ASP A 412 41.71 14.09 -6.35
CA ASP A 412 42.30 15.06 -7.27
C ASP A 412 41.25 15.82 -8.12
N SER A 413 41.72 16.59 -9.08
CA SER A 413 40.86 17.37 -9.98
C SER A 413 39.91 16.53 -10.83
N SER A 414 40.22 15.26 -11.04
CA SER A 414 39.35 14.31 -11.74
C SER A 414 38.39 13.59 -10.79
N GLY A 415 38.48 13.87 -9.48
CA GLY A 415 37.74 13.17 -8.43
C GLY A 415 38.36 11.86 -7.98
N LEU A 416 39.47 11.46 -8.58
CA LEU A 416 40.10 10.17 -8.28
C LEU A 416 40.86 10.22 -6.95
N TRP A 417 40.61 9.27 -6.06
CA TRP A 417 41.36 9.10 -4.82
C TRP A 417 42.86 8.91 -5.09
N GLN A 418 43.67 9.75 -4.46
CA GLN A 418 45.10 9.68 -4.49
C GLN A 418 45.62 9.14 -3.15
N PRO A 419 46.22 7.94 -3.11
CA PRO A 419 46.76 7.39 -1.87
C PRO A 419 48.01 8.13 -1.41
N ASN A 420 48.15 8.28 -0.10
CA ASN A 420 49.43 8.64 0.50
C ASN A 420 50.42 7.50 0.27
N LYS A 421 51.66 7.82 -0.04
CA LYS A 421 52.68 6.80 -0.36
C LYS A 421 54.10 7.19 0.03
N TRP A 422 54.89 6.18 0.35
CA TRP A 422 56.34 6.32 0.45
C TRP A 422 56.97 6.46 -0.93
N VAL A 423 57.92 7.39 -1.08
CA VAL A 423 58.67 7.66 -2.30
C VAL A 423 60.14 7.64 -1.95
N ASN A 424 60.97 7.03 -2.82
CA ASN A 424 62.41 7.02 -2.71
C ASN A 424 63.05 7.60 -3.99
N ASN A 425 63.76 8.67 -3.86
CA ASN A 425 64.56 9.32 -4.93
C ASN A 425 66.06 9.44 -4.54
N GLY A 426 66.56 8.45 -3.83
CA GLY A 426 67.86 8.45 -3.17
C GLY A 426 67.72 8.66 -1.66
N GLN A 427 66.67 9.26 -1.20
CA GLN A 427 66.27 9.39 0.19
C GLN A 427 64.76 9.11 0.31
N TRP A 428 64.31 8.53 1.44
CA TRP A 428 62.91 8.25 1.67
C TRP A 428 62.17 9.50 2.14
N TRP A 429 60.98 9.75 1.54
CA TRP A 429 60.01 10.76 1.97
C TRP A 429 58.59 10.25 1.83
N TYR A 430 57.63 10.90 2.48
CA TYR A 430 56.23 10.49 2.48
C TYR A 430 55.38 11.53 1.76
N ARG A 431 54.77 11.14 0.63
CA ARG A 431 53.94 12.01 -0.17
C ARG A 431 52.49 11.81 0.20
N TYR A 432 51.78 12.87 0.56
CA TYR A 432 50.34 12.86 0.69
C TYR A 432 49.64 12.85 -0.68
N GLY A 433 48.32 12.48 -0.70
CA GLY A 433 47.56 12.40 -1.93
C GLY A 433 47.47 13.72 -2.70
N ASP A 434 47.45 14.86 -2.01
CA ASP A 434 47.46 16.21 -2.60
C ASP A 434 48.83 16.64 -3.15
N GLY A 435 49.82 15.80 -3.03
CA GLY A 435 51.18 16.07 -3.48
C GLY A 435 52.07 16.72 -2.43
N SER A 436 51.54 17.21 -1.31
CA SER A 436 52.33 17.75 -0.21
C SER A 436 53.07 16.66 0.57
N TYR A 437 53.95 17.06 1.49
CA TYR A 437 54.74 16.14 2.29
C TYR A 437 55.05 16.75 3.68
N PRO A 438 55.37 15.91 4.69
CA PRO A 438 55.74 16.39 6.03
C PRO A 438 57.09 17.08 6.04
N ILE A 439 57.22 18.22 6.73
CA ILE A 439 58.44 19.00 6.92
C ILE A 439 58.57 19.29 8.40
N ASP A 440 59.80 19.07 8.96
CA ASP A 440 60.20 19.35 10.35
C ASP A 440 59.15 18.83 11.37
N LYS A 441 58.63 17.62 11.18
CA LYS A 441 57.65 17.06 12.06
C LYS A 441 57.71 15.54 12.23
N PHE A 442 57.20 15.12 13.38
CA PHE A 442 56.88 13.72 13.59
C PHE A 442 55.57 13.36 12.88
N LEU A 443 55.52 12.16 12.32
CA LEU A 443 54.32 11.62 11.70
C LEU A 443 54.19 10.14 12.08
N VAL A 444 52.97 9.75 12.47
CA VAL A 444 52.65 8.34 12.71
C VAL A 444 52.06 7.75 11.43
N ILE A 445 52.71 6.76 10.88
CA ILE A 445 52.30 6.05 9.67
C ILE A 445 52.13 4.58 10.05
N GLN A 446 50.95 4.04 9.93
CA GLN A 446 50.63 2.64 10.29
C GLN A 446 51.15 2.24 11.69
N GLY A 447 50.92 3.12 12.68
CA GLY A 447 51.32 2.88 14.08
C GLY A 447 52.80 3.13 14.40
N THR A 448 53.64 3.40 13.41
CA THR A 448 55.09 3.69 13.57
C THR A 448 55.34 5.18 13.46
N THR A 449 56.14 5.72 14.40
CA THR A 449 56.51 7.14 14.40
C THR A 449 57.79 7.35 13.58
N TYR A 450 57.72 8.31 12.68
CA TYR A 450 58.86 8.79 11.86
C TYR A 450 59.07 10.28 12.11
N TYR A 451 60.26 10.80 11.76
CA TYR A 451 60.52 12.23 11.67
C TYR A 451 60.99 12.59 10.29
N PHE A 452 60.49 13.73 9.79
CA PHE A 452 60.92 14.26 8.50
C PHE A 452 61.60 15.61 8.73
N ASN A 453 62.78 15.79 8.12
CA ASN A 453 63.58 17.00 8.26
C ASN A 453 63.02 18.19 7.46
N SER A 454 63.70 19.35 7.50
CA SER A 454 63.30 20.59 6.81
C SER A 454 63.19 20.46 5.26
N ARG A 455 63.76 19.40 4.69
CA ARG A 455 63.64 19.07 3.26
C ARG A 455 62.57 18.03 2.99
N GLY A 456 61.88 17.57 4.02
CA GLY A 456 60.83 16.55 3.92
C GLY A 456 61.36 15.10 3.80
N TYR A 457 62.63 14.85 4.03
CA TYR A 457 63.20 13.51 3.99
C TYR A 457 63.10 12.83 5.37
N MET A 458 62.79 11.56 5.37
CA MET A 458 62.80 10.70 6.55
C MET A 458 64.19 10.58 7.11
N VAL A 459 64.33 10.78 8.41
CA VAL A 459 65.65 10.67 9.08
C VAL A 459 65.90 9.26 9.61
N ILE A 460 67.12 8.93 9.75
CA ILE A 460 67.63 7.70 10.39
C ILE A 460 68.74 8.02 11.39
N GLY A 461 69.07 7.10 12.27
CA GLY A 461 70.11 7.28 13.28
C GLY A 461 69.70 8.26 14.39
N TRP A 462 70.71 8.80 15.11
CA TRP A 462 70.48 9.78 16.16
C TRP A 462 70.24 11.17 15.56
N GLN A 463 69.20 11.83 16.05
CA GLN A 463 68.83 13.18 15.62
C GLN A 463 68.54 14.07 16.84
N LEU A 464 69.09 15.28 16.81
CA LEU A 464 68.74 16.33 17.78
C LEU A 464 67.53 17.14 17.25
N ILE A 465 66.39 17.01 17.88
CA ILE A 465 65.15 17.66 17.46
C ILE A 465 64.63 18.47 18.64
N ASN A 466 64.50 19.78 18.45
CA ASN A 466 64.02 20.72 19.49
C ASN A 466 64.77 20.57 20.82
N GLY A 467 66.11 20.34 20.78
CA GLY A 467 66.96 20.20 21.95
C GLY A 467 66.94 18.83 22.63
N GLU A 468 66.22 17.88 22.10
CA GLU A 468 66.09 16.49 22.59
C GLU A 468 66.62 15.50 21.57
N TRP A 469 67.32 14.46 22.05
CA TRP A 469 67.86 13.40 21.19
C TRP A 469 66.87 12.27 21.02
N PHE A 470 66.63 11.90 19.77
CA PHE A 470 65.83 10.75 19.35
C PHE A 470 66.68 9.81 18.49
N SER A 471 66.37 8.53 18.50
CA SER A 471 67.04 7.56 17.63
C SER A 471 66.02 6.88 16.70
N PHE A 472 66.36 6.81 15.43
CA PHE A 472 65.60 6.16 14.38
C PHE A 472 66.37 5.00 13.78
N ASN A 473 65.76 3.86 13.58
CA ASN A 473 66.41 2.71 12.95
C ASN A 473 66.64 2.94 11.44
N THR A 474 67.17 1.96 10.75
CA THR A 474 67.46 2.03 9.31
C THR A 474 66.23 2.14 8.43
N SER A 475 65.08 1.72 8.93
CA SER A 475 63.75 1.94 8.26
C SER A 475 63.08 3.26 8.66
N GLY A 476 63.76 4.13 9.45
CA GLY A 476 63.22 5.40 9.92
C GLY A 476 62.28 5.32 11.12
N ALA A 477 62.03 4.15 11.65
CA ALA A 477 61.16 3.98 12.80
C ALA A 477 61.80 4.50 14.09
N MET A 478 61.12 5.38 14.82
CA MET A 478 61.58 5.93 16.08
C MET A 478 61.67 4.85 17.15
N ALA A 479 62.81 4.75 17.81
CA ALA A 479 63.03 3.85 18.93
C ALA A 479 62.31 4.37 20.18
N LYS A 480 61.72 3.46 20.95
CA LYS A 480 61.02 3.74 22.23
C LYS A 480 61.29 2.63 23.24
N ASN A 481 61.41 2.98 24.52
CA ASN A 481 61.57 2.06 25.65
C ASN A 481 62.68 1.02 25.43
N ARG A 482 63.87 1.48 24.94
CA ARG A 482 64.96 0.56 24.62
C ARG A 482 66.36 1.19 24.68
N TRP A 483 67.32 0.37 24.85
CA TRP A 483 68.73 0.73 24.72
C TRP A 483 69.19 0.81 23.26
N ILE A 484 69.93 1.85 22.92
CA ILE A 484 70.59 2.05 21.63
C ILE A 484 72.09 2.28 21.92
N GLY A 485 72.87 1.21 21.86
CA GLY A 485 74.23 1.23 22.40
C GLY A 485 74.21 1.55 23.91
N ASN A 486 74.94 2.57 24.33
CA ASN A 486 75.05 3.01 25.73
C ASN A 486 73.97 4.06 26.13
N TYR A 487 73.00 4.32 25.27
CA TYR A 487 71.92 5.33 25.50
C TYR A 487 70.57 4.68 25.57
N TYR A 488 69.70 5.18 26.44
CA TYR A 488 68.37 4.68 26.54
C TYR A 488 67.35 5.73 26.07
N VAL A 489 66.35 5.31 25.26
CA VAL A 489 65.20 6.16 24.86
C VAL A 489 63.96 5.72 25.58
N GLY A 490 63.24 6.70 26.09
CA GLY A 490 61.99 6.51 26.87
C GLY A 490 60.77 6.17 26.02
N SER A 491 59.60 6.17 26.64
CA SER A 491 58.32 5.87 25.99
C SER A 491 57.88 6.92 24.95
N ASP A 492 58.35 8.17 25.14
CA ASP A 492 58.16 9.28 24.20
C ASP A 492 59.22 9.33 23.10
N GLY A 493 60.21 8.43 23.16
CA GLY A 493 61.32 8.34 22.20
C GLY A 493 62.51 9.24 22.52
N LYS A 494 62.47 10.09 23.55
CA LYS A 494 63.59 10.95 23.97
C LYS A 494 64.67 10.15 24.66
N MET A 495 65.91 10.53 24.41
CA MET A 495 67.06 10.01 25.17
C MET A 495 66.99 10.47 26.62
N LEU A 496 66.99 9.53 27.54
CA LEU A 496 66.98 9.82 28.99
C LEU A 496 68.37 10.25 29.50
N LYS A 497 68.32 11.19 30.48
CA LYS A 497 69.52 11.73 31.11
C LYS A 497 69.38 11.82 32.64
N ASN A 498 70.48 11.74 33.38
CA ASN A 498 70.53 11.91 34.82
C ASN A 498 69.47 11.08 35.60
N GLN A 499 69.29 9.82 35.21
CA GLN A 499 68.30 8.97 35.89
C GLN A 499 68.62 7.49 35.82
N TRP A 500 67.94 6.72 36.70
CA TRP A 500 68.06 5.26 36.72
C TRP A 500 66.99 4.62 35.79
N ILE A 501 67.46 3.62 35.09
CA ILE A 501 66.63 2.78 34.22
C ILE A 501 66.79 1.33 34.67
N GLY A 502 65.95 0.87 35.54
CA GLY A 502 66.19 -0.36 36.28
C GLY A 502 67.50 -0.27 37.10
N ASN A 503 68.46 -1.15 36.85
CA ASN A 503 69.76 -1.20 37.53
C ASN A 503 70.81 -0.37 36.84
N TYR A 504 70.49 0.42 35.82
CA TYR A 504 71.48 1.16 35.02
C TYR A 504 71.23 2.67 35.18
N TYR A 505 72.32 3.41 35.47
CA TYR A 505 72.26 4.87 35.53
C TYR A 505 72.76 5.49 34.25
N VAL A 506 72.05 6.47 33.70
CA VAL A 506 72.49 7.30 32.57
C VAL A 506 72.85 8.68 33.09
N ASP A 507 74.07 9.17 32.66
CA ASP A 507 74.62 10.44 33.08
C ASP A 507 74.00 11.67 32.43
N SER A 508 74.55 12.89 32.63
CA SER A 508 74.06 14.12 32.01
C SER A 508 74.15 14.15 30.49
N ASN A 509 75.00 13.31 29.90
CA ASN A 509 75.08 13.12 28.45
C ASN A 509 74.17 12.01 27.93
N GLY A 510 73.43 11.35 28.84
CA GLY A 510 72.58 10.22 28.54
C GLY A 510 73.33 8.89 28.37
N CYS A 511 74.64 8.87 28.63
CA CYS A 511 75.47 7.67 28.49
C CYS A 511 75.27 6.78 29.73
N TRP A 512 75.16 5.46 29.50
CA TRP A 512 75.29 4.51 30.59
C TRP A 512 76.59 4.64 31.30
N ALA A 513 76.58 5.03 32.57
CA ALA A 513 77.69 5.12 33.44
C ALA A 513 77.87 3.80 34.21
N VAL A 514 79.03 3.17 34.08
CA VAL A 514 79.33 2.01 34.92
C VAL A 514 79.52 2.53 36.34
N SER A 515 78.62 2.19 37.27
CA SER A 515 78.78 2.51 38.68
C SER A 515 79.92 1.62 39.26
N TYR A 516 81.02 2.24 39.54
CA TYR A 516 82.15 1.59 40.23
C TYR A 516 81.86 1.32 41.72
N THR A 517 80.66 1.34 42.16
CA THR A 517 80.32 1.16 43.59
C THR A 517 80.37 -0.28 44.09
N HIS A 518 80.66 -1.27 43.23
CA HIS A 518 80.77 -2.68 43.66
C HIS A 518 82.25 -3.22 43.62
N LEU A 519 83.24 -2.41 43.29
CA LEU A 519 84.65 -2.87 43.31
C LEU A 519 85.45 -2.53 44.60
N ARG A 520 84.84 -1.90 45.62
CA ARG A 520 85.44 -1.64 46.92
C ARG A 520 85.01 -2.53 48.07
N ALA A 521 84.28 -3.57 47.84
CA ALA A 521 83.84 -4.48 48.91
C ALA A 521 84.65 -5.79 49.02
N HIS A 522 85.73 -5.93 48.22
CA HIS A 522 86.55 -7.15 48.28
C HIS A 522 88.06 -6.90 48.55
N GLU A 523 88.48 -5.70 48.98
CA GLU A 523 89.86 -5.42 49.34
C GLU A 523 90.10 -5.03 50.79
N THR A 524 89.31 -5.42 51.74
CA THR A 524 89.60 -5.34 53.16
C THR A 524 89.16 -6.59 53.90
N ASP A 525 89.80 -7.72 53.65
CA ASP A 525 89.92 -8.82 54.59
C ASP A 525 91.13 -9.74 54.18
N SER A 526 92.35 -9.17 54.31
CA SER A 526 93.50 -9.95 54.52
C SER A 526 94.59 -9.07 55.21
N TYR A 527 94.43 -9.01 56.54
CA TYR A 527 95.55 -8.92 57.51
C TYR A 527 94.90 -8.86 58.91
N LEU A 528 94.83 -10.03 59.57
CA LEU A 528 95.29 -10.43 60.92
C LEU A 528 94.72 -11.79 61.22
#